data_f6c95eff3afc8386df328ec434e17844
#
_entry.id   f6c95eff3afc8386df328ec434e17844
#
_cell.length_a   1.000
_cell.length_b   1.000
_cell.length_c   1.000
_cell.angle_alpha   90.00
_cell.angle_beta   90.00
_cell.angle_gamma   90.00
#
_symmetry.space_group_name_H-M   'P 1'
#
loop_
_entity.id
_entity.type
_entity.pdbx_description
1 polymer ?
#
loop_
_entity_poly.entity_id
_entity_poly.type
_entity_poly.pdbx_seq_one_letter_code
_entity_poly.pdbx_strand_id
1 'polypeptide(L)'
;MRKRKKYSPIQKPRPLHLERIMNLKRWTGILLICAAAFMALALFVMWGLPVLFPPEDPEDSLPQATVLPTASPAASTEENDLPVLEDSVNLFVINEDHPADAGFAPEETAEFDSVTVDARIVPALTALCDAAKADGVTLKFSGGYVSYAEQEALYNAEVERLIAAGSTKIMAREDAKSAVSAPGTSDLQSGLCVTVQDDPATFSTTDTYGWLQRNMAHYGFVFRYPAGKE
;
A
#
# COMPACT_ATOMS: atom_id res chain seq x y z
N MET A 1 -7.97 24.23 81.21
CA MET A 1 -7.21 25.07 80.23
C MET A 1 -7.58 24.69 78.81
N ARG A 2 -8.43 25.51 78.17
CA ARG A 2 -8.87 25.27 76.75
C ARG A 2 -7.90 26.00 75.80
N LYS A 3 -7.15 25.27 74.92
CA LYS A 3 -6.26 25.83 73.91
C LYS A 3 -7.12 26.45 72.77
N ARG A 4 -7.00 27.74 72.53
CA ARG A 4 -7.61 28.47 71.41
C ARG A 4 -6.93 28.04 70.11
N LYS A 5 -7.70 27.57 69.12
CA LYS A 5 -7.25 27.36 67.75
C LYS A 5 -7.00 28.71 67.07
N LYS A 6 -5.79 28.94 66.57
CA LYS A 6 -5.45 30.09 65.73
C LYS A 6 -6.08 29.88 64.36
N TYR A 7 -6.94 30.79 63.96
CA TYR A 7 -7.47 30.86 62.59
C TYR A 7 -6.40 31.43 61.68
N SER A 8 -6.16 30.72 60.53
CA SER A 8 -5.31 31.22 59.44
C SER A 8 -6.10 32.27 58.64
N PRO A 9 -5.49 33.35 58.15
CA PRO A 9 -6.17 34.36 57.36
C PRO A 9 -6.58 33.78 55.99
N ILE A 10 -7.83 34.07 55.61
CA ILE A 10 -8.42 33.72 54.33
C ILE A 10 -7.65 34.43 53.22
N GLN A 11 -6.98 33.68 52.36
CA GLN A 11 -6.31 34.21 51.14
C GLN A 11 -7.41 34.69 50.19
N LYS A 12 -7.33 35.95 49.78
CA LYS A 12 -8.21 36.51 48.74
C LYS A 12 -7.95 35.81 47.42
N PRO A 13 -8.98 35.40 46.68
CA PRO A 13 -8.82 34.79 45.35
C PRO A 13 -8.19 35.80 44.40
N ARG A 14 -7.18 35.36 43.66
CA ARG A 14 -6.54 36.15 42.60
C ARG A 14 -7.54 36.34 41.44
N PRO A 15 -7.59 37.49 40.79
CA PRO A 15 -8.50 37.71 39.66
C PRO A 15 -8.03 36.92 38.43
N LEU A 16 -8.72 35.87 38.09
CA LEU A 16 -8.54 34.98 36.92
C LEU A 16 -8.69 35.68 35.56
N HIS A 17 -9.08 36.95 35.54
CA HIS A 17 -9.48 37.65 34.31
C HIS A 17 -8.32 38.23 33.51
N LEU A 18 -7.20 38.58 34.13
CA LEU A 18 -6.06 39.22 33.43
C LEU A 18 -5.18 38.28 32.67
N GLU A 19 -4.98 37.03 33.11
CA GLU A 19 -4.18 36.04 32.41
C GLU A 19 -4.90 35.54 31.14
N ARG A 20 -6.24 35.49 31.14
CA ARG A 20 -7.03 35.06 29.99
C ARG A 20 -6.95 36.04 28.81
N ILE A 21 -6.92 37.36 29.12
CA ILE A 21 -6.83 38.41 28.10
C ILE A 21 -5.44 38.51 27.49
N MET A 22 -4.37 38.31 28.28
CA MET A 22 -2.98 38.29 27.76
C MET A 22 -2.72 37.10 26.86
N ASN A 23 -3.26 35.93 27.17
CA ASN A 23 -3.15 34.75 26.31
C ASN A 23 -3.95 34.92 25.01
N LEU A 24 -5.12 35.53 25.05
CA LEU A 24 -5.93 35.77 23.85
C LEU A 24 -5.21 36.68 22.84
N LYS A 25 -4.55 37.74 23.28
CA LYS A 25 -3.74 38.63 22.40
C LYS A 25 -2.52 37.92 21.80
N ARG A 26 -1.90 36.98 22.51
CA ARG A 26 -0.80 36.16 21.97
C ARG A 26 -1.31 35.17 20.94
N TRP A 27 -2.45 34.54 21.20
CA TRP A 27 -3.05 33.59 20.25
C TRP A 27 -3.57 34.26 18.97
N THR A 28 -4.14 35.46 19.06
CA THR A 28 -4.54 36.24 17.88
C THR A 28 -3.34 36.68 17.04
N GLY A 29 -2.20 37.01 17.66
CA GLY A 29 -0.96 37.31 16.95
C GLY A 29 -0.41 36.10 16.17
N ILE A 30 -0.41 34.91 16.81
CA ILE A 30 0.05 33.66 16.17
C ILE A 30 -0.88 33.28 15.00
N LEU A 31 -2.21 33.40 15.18
CA LEU A 31 -3.19 33.13 14.11
C LEU A 31 -3.01 34.04 12.90
N LEU A 32 -2.71 35.34 13.13
CA LEU A 32 -2.47 36.28 12.03
C LEU A 32 -1.18 35.97 11.27
N ILE A 33 -0.12 35.57 11.97
CA ILE A 33 1.15 35.15 11.31
C ILE A 33 0.94 33.88 10.51
N CYS A 34 0.23 32.89 11.05
CA CYS A 34 -0.08 31.65 10.34
C CYS A 34 -0.95 31.91 9.09
N ALA A 35 -1.96 32.81 9.19
CA ALA A 35 -2.80 33.18 8.06
C ALA A 35 -2.00 33.92 6.96
N ALA A 36 -1.10 34.82 7.33
CA ALA A 36 -0.23 35.51 6.39
C ALA A 36 0.76 34.55 5.70
N ALA A 37 1.34 33.58 6.43
CA ALA A 37 2.21 32.55 5.89
C ALA A 37 1.44 31.62 4.92
N PHE A 38 0.21 31.26 5.26
CA PHE A 38 -0.64 30.44 4.38
C PHE A 38 -1.03 31.17 3.10
N MET A 39 -1.32 32.46 3.20
CA MET A 39 -1.64 33.30 2.04
C MET A 39 -0.42 33.51 1.13
N ALA A 40 0.77 33.68 1.70
CA ALA A 40 2.02 33.78 0.93
C ALA A 40 2.34 32.46 0.23
N LEU A 41 2.12 31.31 0.88
CA LEU A 41 2.29 30.00 0.28
C LEU A 41 1.29 29.75 -0.85
N ALA A 42 0.03 30.13 -0.66
CA ALA A 42 -1.00 30.01 -1.69
C ALA A 42 -0.70 30.86 -2.93
N LEU A 43 -0.20 32.10 -2.73
CA LEU A 43 0.23 32.96 -3.83
C LEU A 43 1.48 32.41 -4.53
N PHE A 44 2.42 31.81 -3.81
CA PHE A 44 3.59 31.17 -4.39
C PHE A 44 3.20 29.95 -5.23
N VAL A 45 2.26 29.12 -4.77
CA VAL A 45 1.74 27.97 -5.53
C VAL A 45 0.99 28.44 -6.78
N MET A 46 0.20 29.49 -6.67
CA MET A 46 -0.64 29.96 -7.78
C MET A 46 0.14 30.72 -8.86
N TRP A 47 1.21 31.44 -8.49
CA TRP A 47 1.98 32.30 -9.39
C TRP A 47 3.44 31.85 -9.59
N GLY A 48 4.05 31.21 -8.59
CA GLY A 48 5.45 30.82 -8.63
C GLY A 48 5.66 29.43 -9.28
N LEU A 49 4.76 28.50 -9.06
CA LEU A 49 4.89 27.14 -9.64
C LEU A 49 4.82 27.11 -11.17
N PRO A 50 3.88 27.83 -11.84
CA PRO A 50 3.82 27.87 -13.30
C PRO A 50 5.04 28.52 -13.97
N VAL A 51 5.75 29.40 -13.25
CA VAL A 51 6.99 30.03 -13.75
C VAL A 51 8.20 29.09 -13.62
N LEU A 52 8.23 28.26 -12.58
CA LEU A 52 9.31 27.27 -12.38
C LEU A 52 9.10 25.99 -13.20
N PHE A 53 7.85 25.63 -13.47
CA PHE A 53 7.45 24.46 -14.25
C PHE A 53 6.36 24.87 -15.23
N PRO A 54 6.73 25.43 -16.41
CA PRO A 54 5.76 25.75 -17.44
C PRO A 54 5.08 24.44 -17.89
N PRO A 55 3.74 24.43 -18.11
CA PRO A 55 3.07 23.29 -18.70
C PRO A 55 3.66 23.00 -20.08
N GLU A 56 4.09 21.76 -20.32
CA GLU A 56 4.47 21.32 -21.65
C GLU A 56 3.21 21.33 -22.52
N ASP A 57 3.23 22.10 -23.61
CA ASP A 57 2.17 22.11 -24.61
C ASP A 57 2.12 20.73 -25.31
N PRO A 58 0.96 20.06 -25.38
CA PRO A 58 0.85 18.71 -25.95
C PRO A 58 0.89 18.66 -27.49
N GLU A 59 1.22 19.76 -28.20
CA GLU A 59 1.10 19.79 -29.65
C GLU A 59 2.41 19.80 -30.47
N ASP A 60 3.60 19.69 -29.84
CA ASP A 60 4.85 19.81 -30.62
C ASP A 60 5.83 18.63 -30.46
N SER A 61 5.36 17.41 -30.55
CA SER A 61 6.26 16.26 -30.72
C SER A 61 5.61 15.06 -31.43
N LEU A 62 5.17 15.30 -32.66
CA LEU A 62 5.05 14.18 -33.61
C LEU A 62 6.22 14.30 -34.62
N PRO A 63 7.25 13.46 -34.53
CA PRO A 63 8.22 13.34 -35.62
C PRO A 63 7.51 12.69 -36.81
N GLN A 64 7.43 13.42 -37.92
CA GLN A 64 7.02 12.86 -39.21
C GLN A 64 7.90 11.67 -39.54
N ALA A 65 7.26 10.51 -39.73
CA ALA A 65 7.90 9.31 -40.21
C ALA A 65 8.45 9.54 -41.63
N THR A 66 9.75 9.74 -41.73
CA THR A 66 10.48 9.62 -42.98
C THR A 66 10.60 8.12 -43.29
N VAL A 67 9.89 7.70 -44.35
CA VAL A 67 10.00 6.35 -44.90
C VAL A 67 11.38 6.21 -45.53
N LEU A 68 12.27 5.40 -44.90
CA LEU A 68 13.49 4.92 -45.54
C LEU A 68 13.33 3.43 -45.90
N PRO A 69 13.90 3.00 -47.03
CA PRO A 69 13.60 1.72 -47.63
C PRO A 69 14.24 0.54 -46.88
N THR A 70 13.46 -0.50 -46.83
CA THR A 70 13.76 -1.88 -46.43
C THR A 70 15.19 -2.33 -46.76
N ALA A 71 15.98 -2.58 -45.74
CA ALA A 71 17.01 -3.56 -45.76
C ALA A 71 16.82 -4.46 -44.53
N SER A 72 16.37 -5.66 -44.77
CA SER A 72 16.23 -6.73 -43.79
C SER A 72 17.66 -7.19 -43.40
N PRO A 73 18.07 -7.04 -42.12
CA PRO A 73 19.03 -7.93 -41.52
C PRO A 73 18.24 -9.07 -40.88
N ALA A 74 18.65 -10.31 -41.17
CA ALA A 74 18.19 -11.49 -40.49
C ALA A 74 18.25 -11.23 -38.95
N ALA A 75 17.10 -11.08 -38.34
CA ALA A 75 16.97 -11.12 -36.92
C ALA A 75 17.37 -12.52 -36.47
N SER A 76 18.49 -12.62 -35.77
CA SER A 76 18.72 -13.72 -34.85
C SER A 76 17.53 -13.67 -33.86
N THR A 77 16.63 -14.61 -34.04
CA THR A 77 15.56 -14.90 -33.06
C THR A 77 16.30 -15.45 -31.84
N GLU A 78 16.67 -14.58 -30.91
CA GLU A 78 16.71 -14.98 -29.51
C GLU A 78 15.24 -15.19 -29.18
N GLU A 79 14.81 -16.44 -29.28
CA GLU A 79 13.54 -16.91 -28.80
C GLU A 79 13.50 -16.55 -27.33
N ASN A 80 12.75 -15.47 -27.03
CA ASN A 80 12.45 -15.07 -25.67
C ASN A 80 11.65 -16.24 -25.10
N ASP A 81 12.32 -17.12 -24.37
CA ASP A 81 11.76 -18.27 -23.66
C ASP A 81 11.04 -17.79 -22.37
N LEU A 82 10.35 -16.67 -22.50
CA LEU A 82 9.40 -16.22 -21.48
C LEU A 82 8.17 -17.11 -21.62
N PRO A 83 7.69 -17.71 -20.54
CA PRO A 83 6.42 -18.44 -20.60
C PRO A 83 5.36 -17.45 -21.08
N VAL A 84 4.93 -17.64 -22.33
CA VAL A 84 3.78 -16.91 -22.87
C VAL A 84 2.60 -17.36 -22.03
N LEU A 85 2.18 -16.53 -21.09
CA LEU A 85 0.84 -16.67 -20.50
C LEU A 85 -0.12 -16.55 -21.67
N GLU A 86 -0.76 -17.65 -22.06
CA GLU A 86 -1.80 -17.61 -23.08
C GLU A 86 -2.84 -16.57 -22.67
N ASP A 87 -3.41 -15.85 -23.64
CA ASP A 87 -4.41 -14.77 -23.46
C ASP A 87 -5.66 -15.16 -22.65
N SER A 88 -5.77 -16.41 -22.25
CA SER A 88 -6.83 -16.95 -21.39
C SER A 88 -6.69 -16.58 -19.91
N VAL A 89 -5.54 -16.09 -19.47
CA VAL A 89 -5.40 -15.57 -18.11
C VAL A 89 -5.94 -14.16 -18.10
N ASN A 90 -7.22 -14.02 -17.86
CA ASN A 90 -7.82 -12.73 -17.59
C ASN A 90 -7.08 -12.09 -16.41
N LEU A 91 -6.28 -11.08 -16.69
CA LEU A 91 -5.65 -10.23 -15.69
C LEU A 91 -6.79 -9.46 -15.01
N PHE A 92 -7.34 -10.01 -13.97
CA PHE A 92 -8.31 -9.32 -13.15
C PHE A 92 -7.69 -9.00 -11.80
N VAL A 93 -8.08 -7.87 -11.26
CA VAL A 93 -7.63 -7.40 -9.95
C VAL A 93 -8.79 -7.55 -8.99
N ILE A 94 -8.56 -8.25 -7.89
CA ILE A 94 -9.48 -8.29 -6.75
C ILE A 94 -9.06 -7.20 -5.77
N ASN A 95 -9.98 -6.32 -5.41
CA ASN A 95 -9.80 -5.25 -4.42
C ASN A 95 -11.18 -4.74 -3.97
N GLU A 96 -11.22 -3.64 -3.20
CA GLU A 96 -12.48 -3.04 -2.73
C GLU A 96 -13.36 -2.51 -3.87
N ASP A 97 -12.76 -2.02 -4.97
CA ASP A 97 -13.49 -1.51 -6.13
C ASP A 97 -14.00 -2.64 -7.05
N HIS A 98 -13.32 -3.78 -7.03
CA HIS A 98 -13.60 -4.96 -7.86
C HIS A 98 -13.61 -6.21 -6.98
N PRO A 99 -14.63 -6.37 -6.12
CA PRO A 99 -14.69 -7.51 -5.22
C PRO A 99 -15.04 -8.81 -5.98
N ALA A 100 -14.44 -9.90 -5.54
CA ALA A 100 -14.81 -11.23 -6.01
C ALA A 100 -16.13 -11.69 -5.37
N ASP A 101 -16.94 -12.40 -6.14
CA ASP A 101 -18.16 -13.05 -5.65
C ASP A 101 -17.83 -14.18 -4.65
N ALA A 102 -18.77 -14.49 -3.75
CA ALA A 102 -18.60 -15.55 -2.76
C ALA A 102 -18.35 -16.95 -3.34
N GLY A 103 -18.77 -17.17 -4.59
CA GLY A 103 -18.54 -18.41 -5.33
C GLY A 103 -17.28 -18.42 -6.19
N PHE A 104 -16.51 -17.34 -6.18
CA PHE A 104 -15.29 -17.26 -6.96
C PHE A 104 -14.22 -18.19 -6.41
N ALA A 105 -13.60 -18.98 -7.29
CA ALA A 105 -12.41 -19.78 -7.00
C ALA A 105 -11.60 -19.95 -8.31
N PRO A 106 -10.28 -20.14 -8.23
CA PRO A 106 -9.49 -20.62 -9.37
C PRO A 106 -10.04 -21.93 -9.92
N GLU A 107 -9.95 -22.15 -11.23
CA GLU A 107 -10.41 -23.40 -11.86
C GLU A 107 -9.65 -24.62 -11.34
N GLU A 108 -8.34 -24.46 -11.14
CA GLU A 108 -7.46 -25.48 -10.59
C GLU A 108 -6.43 -24.84 -9.67
N THR A 109 -6.22 -25.46 -8.51
CA THR A 109 -5.20 -25.03 -7.56
C THR A 109 -4.12 -26.09 -7.44
N ALA A 110 -2.90 -25.67 -7.14
CA ALA A 110 -1.77 -26.54 -6.89
C ALA A 110 -0.98 -26.09 -5.65
N GLU A 111 -0.38 -27.05 -4.96
CA GLU A 111 0.59 -26.80 -3.90
C GLU A 111 1.92 -26.36 -4.51
N PHE A 112 2.46 -25.24 -4.02
CA PHE A 112 3.79 -24.75 -4.38
C PHE A 112 4.55 -24.36 -3.10
N ASP A 113 5.65 -25.05 -2.84
CA ASP A 113 6.39 -24.92 -1.57
C ASP A 113 5.46 -25.19 -0.36
N SER A 114 5.03 -24.17 0.35
CA SER A 114 4.15 -24.26 1.52
C SER A 114 2.81 -23.55 1.35
N VAL A 115 2.50 -23.11 0.12
CA VAL A 115 1.29 -22.32 -0.18
C VAL A 115 0.51 -22.94 -1.33
N THR A 116 -0.79 -22.73 -1.34
CA THR A 116 -1.67 -23.10 -2.46
C THR A 116 -1.74 -21.93 -3.43
N VAL A 117 -1.67 -22.18 -4.73
CA VAL A 117 -1.76 -21.16 -5.78
C VAL A 117 -2.64 -21.65 -6.93
N ASP A 118 -3.02 -20.77 -7.84
CA ASP A 118 -3.60 -21.16 -9.12
C ASP A 118 -2.57 -21.98 -9.90
N ALA A 119 -2.98 -23.15 -10.42
CA ALA A 119 -2.07 -24.07 -11.10
C ALA A 119 -1.37 -23.43 -12.31
N ARG A 120 -1.99 -22.43 -12.93
CA ARG A 120 -1.48 -21.73 -14.11
C ARG A 120 -0.17 -20.95 -13.83
N ILE A 121 0.05 -20.47 -12.61
CA ILE A 121 1.25 -19.68 -12.28
C ILE A 121 2.43 -20.54 -11.80
N VAL A 122 2.20 -21.83 -11.52
CA VAL A 122 3.26 -22.73 -10.99
C VAL A 122 4.52 -22.77 -11.88
N PRO A 123 4.42 -22.88 -13.21
CA PRO A 123 5.60 -22.89 -14.06
C PRO A 123 6.43 -21.59 -13.96
N ALA A 124 5.75 -20.43 -13.95
CA ALA A 124 6.40 -19.12 -13.83
C ALA A 124 7.02 -18.94 -12.44
N LEU A 125 6.34 -19.41 -11.40
CA LEU A 125 6.83 -19.34 -10.02
C LEU A 125 8.05 -20.24 -9.82
N THR A 126 8.06 -21.42 -10.43
CA THR A 126 9.21 -22.33 -10.44
C THR A 126 10.42 -21.68 -11.11
N ALA A 127 10.23 -21.12 -12.30
CA ALA A 127 11.29 -20.43 -13.02
C ALA A 127 11.88 -19.24 -12.24
N LEU A 128 11.01 -18.46 -11.58
CA LEU A 128 11.43 -17.36 -10.72
C LEU A 128 12.28 -17.86 -9.54
N CYS A 129 11.85 -18.92 -8.87
CA CYS A 129 12.58 -19.51 -7.73
C CYS A 129 13.92 -20.10 -8.13
N ASP A 130 13.98 -20.79 -9.27
CA ASP A 130 15.21 -21.39 -9.79
C ASP A 130 16.24 -20.31 -10.16
N ALA A 131 15.79 -19.23 -10.80
CA ALA A 131 16.65 -18.10 -11.11
C ALA A 131 17.16 -17.38 -9.85
N ALA A 132 16.28 -17.14 -8.88
CA ALA A 132 16.68 -16.56 -7.60
C ALA A 132 17.75 -17.42 -6.91
N LYS A 133 17.53 -18.74 -6.88
CA LYS A 133 18.45 -19.70 -6.29
C LYS A 133 19.80 -19.72 -7.01
N ALA A 134 19.81 -19.61 -8.33
CA ALA A 134 21.06 -19.54 -9.13
C ALA A 134 21.87 -18.28 -8.76
N ASP A 135 21.21 -17.18 -8.42
CA ASP A 135 21.82 -15.94 -7.97
C ASP A 135 22.08 -15.90 -6.45
N GLY A 136 21.87 -17.02 -5.74
CA GLY A 136 22.13 -17.14 -4.30
C GLY A 136 21.02 -16.59 -3.41
N VAL A 137 19.87 -16.22 -3.98
CA VAL A 137 18.69 -15.73 -3.25
C VAL A 137 17.70 -16.88 -3.07
N THR A 138 17.21 -17.09 -1.85
CA THR A 138 16.21 -18.12 -1.54
C THR A 138 14.86 -17.46 -1.28
N LEU A 139 13.92 -17.65 -2.19
CA LEU A 139 12.55 -17.21 -2.01
C LEU A 139 11.79 -18.23 -1.14
N LYS A 140 11.00 -17.72 -0.20
CA LYS A 140 10.05 -18.50 0.61
C LYS A 140 8.73 -17.76 0.61
N PHE A 141 7.63 -18.51 0.71
CA PHE A 141 6.29 -17.95 0.67
C PHE A 141 5.54 -18.25 1.97
N SER A 142 4.76 -17.29 2.45
CA SER A 142 3.95 -17.39 3.67
C SER A 142 2.45 -17.28 3.38
N GLY A 143 2.06 -16.84 2.19
CA GLY A 143 0.68 -16.69 1.77
C GLY A 143 0.50 -17.00 0.29
N GLY A 144 -0.63 -17.61 -0.03
CA GLY A 144 -1.08 -17.93 -1.37
C GLY A 144 -2.60 -17.84 -1.44
N TYR A 145 -3.23 -18.69 -2.24
CA TYR A 145 -4.68 -18.70 -2.38
C TYR A 145 -5.41 -18.86 -1.05
N VAL A 146 -6.41 -18.02 -0.85
CA VAL A 146 -7.34 -18.05 0.29
C VAL A 146 -8.75 -18.02 -0.28
N SER A 147 -9.59 -18.99 0.10
CA SER A 147 -11.00 -19.01 -0.31
C SER A 147 -11.80 -17.86 0.31
N TYR A 148 -12.95 -17.54 -0.30
CA TYR A 148 -13.85 -16.54 0.27
C TYR A 148 -14.24 -16.84 1.71
N ALA A 149 -14.54 -18.11 2.03
CA ALA A 149 -14.94 -18.53 3.38
C ALA A 149 -13.80 -18.42 4.38
N GLU A 150 -12.56 -18.73 4.00
CA GLU A 150 -11.39 -18.55 4.85
C GLU A 150 -11.11 -17.07 5.08
N GLN A 151 -11.19 -16.23 4.05
CA GLN A 151 -11.05 -14.78 4.19
C GLN A 151 -12.13 -14.18 5.10
N GLU A 152 -13.37 -14.67 5.00
CA GLU A 152 -14.46 -14.26 5.89
C GLU A 152 -14.18 -14.65 7.33
N ALA A 153 -13.67 -15.85 7.56
CA ALA A 153 -13.30 -16.31 8.91
C ALA A 153 -12.17 -15.44 9.52
N LEU A 154 -11.13 -15.13 8.72
CA LEU A 154 -10.02 -14.27 9.16
C LEU A 154 -10.51 -12.85 9.49
N TYR A 155 -11.32 -12.26 8.64
CA TYR A 155 -11.88 -10.93 8.86
C TYR A 155 -12.79 -10.88 10.10
N ASN A 156 -13.66 -11.86 10.26
CA ASN A 156 -14.55 -11.92 11.42
C ASN A 156 -13.78 -12.13 12.72
N ALA A 157 -12.71 -12.93 12.71
CA ALA A 157 -11.85 -13.12 13.89
C ALA A 157 -11.19 -11.80 14.31
N GLU A 158 -10.72 -10.98 13.35
CA GLU A 158 -10.16 -9.67 13.64
C GLU A 158 -11.20 -8.70 14.18
N VAL A 159 -12.42 -8.68 13.62
CA VAL A 159 -13.54 -7.88 14.13
C VAL A 159 -13.86 -8.26 15.60
N GLU A 160 -13.93 -9.55 15.91
CA GLU A 160 -14.17 -10.03 17.27
C GLU A 160 -13.05 -9.65 18.23
N ARG A 161 -11.80 -9.73 17.79
CA ARG A 161 -10.62 -9.28 18.56
C ARG A 161 -10.72 -7.81 18.92
N LEU A 162 -11.09 -6.96 17.97
CA LEU A 162 -11.27 -5.51 18.18
C LEU A 162 -12.44 -5.20 19.11
N ILE A 163 -13.56 -5.92 19.00
CA ILE A 163 -14.69 -5.80 19.93
C ILE A 163 -14.28 -6.19 21.35
N ALA A 164 -13.54 -7.28 21.50
CA ALA A 164 -13.00 -7.70 22.79
C ALA A 164 -12.02 -6.69 23.39
N ALA A 165 -11.32 -5.92 22.55
CA ALA A 165 -10.47 -4.80 22.94
C ALA A 165 -11.24 -3.51 23.28
N GLY A 166 -12.59 -3.50 23.16
CA GLY A 166 -13.45 -2.38 23.54
C GLY A 166 -13.97 -1.54 22.39
N SER A 167 -13.72 -1.89 21.14
CA SER A 167 -14.29 -1.20 19.98
C SER A 167 -15.77 -1.48 19.83
N THR A 168 -16.53 -0.53 19.32
CA THR A 168 -17.92 -0.79 18.91
C THR A 168 -17.92 -1.67 17.66
N LYS A 169 -19.00 -2.43 17.45
CA LYS A 169 -19.11 -3.34 16.28
C LYS A 169 -18.95 -2.60 14.94
N ILE A 170 -19.38 -1.34 14.84
CA ILE A 170 -19.24 -0.56 13.60
C ILE A 170 -17.78 -0.17 13.40
N MET A 171 -17.12 0.36 14.42
CA MET A 171 -15.70 0.73 14.34
C MET A 171 -14.81 -0.48 14.13
N ALA A 172 -15.07 -1.59 14.84
CA ALA A 172 -14.30 -2.82 14.68
C ALA A 172 -14.32 -3.35 13.25
N ARG A 173 -15.44 -3.22 12.53
CA ARG A 173 -15.53 -3.62 11.13
C ARG A 173 -14.73 -2.70 10.19
N GLU A 174 -14.69 -1.42 10.45
CA GLU A 174 -13.88 -0.49 9.65
C GLU A 174 -12.39 -0.66 9.97
N ASP A 175 -12.04 -0.74 11.25
CA ASP A 175 -10.66 -0.88 11.70
C ASP A 175 -10.05 -2.22 11.26
N ALA A 176 -10.85 -3.29 11.21
CA ALA A 176 -10.41 -4.62 10.76
C ALA A 176 -9.89 -4.60 9.33
N LYS A 177 -10.45 -3.77 8.44
CA LYS A 177 -10.01 -3.67 7.03
C LYS A 177 -8.56 -3.23 6.87
N SER A 178 -8.01 -2.52 7.85
CA SER A 178 -6.61 -2.09 7.83
C SER A 178 -5.62 -3.23 8.13
N ALA A 179 -6.08 -4.30 8.76
CA ALA A 179 -5.25 -5.46 9.13
C ALA A 179 -5.56 -6.70 8.29
N VAL A 180 -6.83 -6.88 7.92
CA VAL A 180 -7.32 -8.04 7.17
C VAL A 180 -8.32 -7.56 6.12
N SER A 181 -8.05 -7.84 4.85
CA SER A 181 -8.97 -7.51 3.76
C SER A 181 -10.37 -8.10 4.01
N ALA A 182 -11.39 -7.33 3.66
CA ALA A 182 -12.77 -7.83 3.75
C ALA A 182 -12.99 -9.04 2.81
N PRO A 183 -13.96 -9.92 3.09
CA PRO A 183 -14.28 -11.03 2.20
C PRO A 183 -14.59 -10.53 0.78
N GLY A 184 -14.00 -11.16 -0.22
CA GLY A 184 -14.13 -10.74 -1.61
C GLY A 184 -13.14 -9.66 -2.05
N THR A 185 -12.36 -9.03 -1.15
CA THR A 185 -11.48 -7.91 -1.52
C THR A 185 -9.99 -8.23 -1.42
N SER A 186 -9.64 -9.45 -0.99
CA SER A 186 -8.25 -9.91 -0.92
C SER A 186 -7.76 -10.36 -2.30
N ASP A 187 -6.65 -9.83 -2.77
CA ASP A 187 -5.99 -10.26 -4.02
C ASP A 187 -5.52 -11.72 -3.97
N LEU A 188 -5.23 -12.26 -2.78
CA LEU A 188 -4.91 -13.68 -2.59
C LEU A 188 -6.05 -14.61 -3.02
N GLN A 189 -7.31 -14.14 -3.01
CA GLN A 189 -8.44 -14.92 -3.47
C GLN A 189 -8.39 -15.22 -4.98
N SER A 190 -7.60 -14.48 -5.74
CA SER A 190 -7.36 -14.79 -7.16
C SER A 190 -6.55 -16.08 -7.37
N GLY A 191 -5.75 -16.48 -6.38
CA GLY A 191 -4.73 -17.52 -6.53
C GLY A 191 -3.51 -17.11 -7.36
N LEU A 192 -3.51 -15.89 -7.92
CA LEU A 192 -2.42 -15.37 -8.77
C LEU A 192 -1.39 -14.57 -7.97
N CYS A 193 -1.60 -14.41 -6.68
CA CYS A 193 -0.73 -13.68 -5.78
C CYS A 193 -0.09 -14.60 -4.75
N VAL A 194 1.16 -14.29 -4.41
CA VAL A 194 1.88 -14.95 -3.32
C VAL A 194 2.50 -13.90 -2.41
N THR A 195 2.54 -14.19 -1.11
CA THR A 195 3.23 -13.35 -0.14
C THR A 195 4.62 -13.93 0.12
N VAL A 196 5.66 -13.14 -0.12
CA VAL A 196 7.04 -13.52 0.21
C VAL A 196 7.18 -13.51 1.74
N GLN A 197 7.77 -14.59 2.27
CA GLN A 197 8.02 -14.72 3.71
C GLN A 197 9.25 -13.90 4.09
N ASP A 198 9.01 -12.68 4.58
CA ASP A 198 10.04 -11.79 5.12
C ASP A 198 9.39 -10.85 6.16
N ASP A 199 10.19 -10.09 6.89
CA ASP A 199 9.67 -9.06 7.80
C ASP A 199 9.19 -7.84 6.98
N PRO A 200 7.88 -7.53 6.97
CA PRO A 200 7.34 -6.41 6.19
C PRO A 200 8.05 -5.08 6.48
N ALA A 201 8.44 -4.84 7.73
CA ALA A 201 9.06 -3.58 8.16
C ALA A 201 10.46 -3.37 7.55
N THR A 202 11.16 -4.43 7.19
CA THR A 202 12.54 -4.40 6.67
C THR A 202 12.67 -4.95 5.27
N PHE A 203 11.64 -5.58 4.72
CA PHE A 203 11.68 -6.27 3.43
C PHE A 203 12.26 -5.42 2.30
N SER A 204 11.83 -4.17 2.18
CA SER A 204 12.30 -3.23 1.13
C SER A 204 13.81 -2.95 1.18
N THR A 205 14.50 -3.32 2.25
CA THR A 205 15.95 -3.16 2.42
C THR A 205 16.74 -4.47 2.24
N THR A 206 16.06 -5.58 1.98
CA THR A 206 16.69 -6.90 1.85
C THR A 206 17.25 -7.13 0.44
N ASP A 207 18.23 -8.02 0.36
CA ASP A 207 18.77 -8.48 -0.94
C ASP A 207 17.68 -9.20 -1.75
N THR A 208 16.76 -9.90 -1.09
CA THR A 208 15.59 -10.55 -1.70
C THR A 208 14.71 -9.55 -2.42
N TYR A 209 14.35 -8.45 -1.78
CA TYR A 209 13.58 -7.38 -2.43
C TYR A 209 14.31 -6.78 -3.62
N GLY A 210 15.58 -6.44 -3.44
CA GLY A 210 16.39 -5.87 -4.50
C GLY A 210 16.56 -6.81 -5.71
N TRP A 211 16.64 -8.12 -5.47
CA TRP A 211 16.68 -9.11 -6.53
C TRP A 211 15.32 -9.22 -7.24
N LEU A 212 14.23 -9.34 -6.50
CA LEU A 212 12.87 -9.39 -7.04
C LEU A 212 12.58 -8.16 -7.90
N GLN A 213 12.89 -6.97 -7.41
CA GLN A 213 12.64 -5.71 -8.12
C GLN A 213 13.29 -5.67 -9.51
N ARG A 214 14.48 -6.30 -9.66
CA ARG A 214 15.20 -6.35 -10.94
C ARG A 214 14.72 -7.46 -11.87
N ASN A 215 14.25 -8.58 -11.33
CA ASN A 215 14.12 -9.81 -12.10
C ASN A 215 12.68 -10.31 -12.26
N MET A 216 11.78 -10.06 -11.28
CA MET A 216 10.46 -10.71 -11.24
C MET A 216 9.59 -10.43 -12.48
N ALA A 217 9.74 -9.26 -13.10
CA ALA A 217 8.96 -8.88 -14.28
C ALA A 217 9.26 -9.80 -15.48
N HIS A 218 10.47 -10.36 -15.58
CA HIS A 218 10.83 -11.33 -16.61
C HIS A 218 10.07 -12.65 -16.49
N TYR A 219 9.52 -12.93 -15.31
CA TYR A 219 8.73 -14.13 -15.01
C TYR A 219 7.23 -13.83 -14.92
N GLY A 220 6.81 -12.63 -15.31
CA GLY A 220 5.40 -12.21 -15.30
C GLY A 220 4.88 -11.75 -13.95
N PHE A 221 5.74 -11.51 -12.95
CA PHE A 221 5.33 -11.04 -11.63
C PHE A 221 5.62 -9.56 -11.44
N VAL A 222 4.79 -8.91 -10.64
CA VAL A 222 4.95 -7.51 -10.22
C VAL A 222 4.64 -7.37 -8.74
N PHE A 223 5.23 -6.39 -8.08
CA PHE A 223 4.80 -6.04 -6.73
C PHE A 223 3.40 -5.45 -6.76
N ARG A 224 2.49 -6.06 -6.01
CA ARG A 224 1.14 -5.53 -5.81
C ARG A 224 1.17 -4.26 -4.97
N TYR A 225 1.98 -4.26 -3.94
CA TYR A 225 2.23 -3.13 -3.03
C TYR A 225 3.70 -2.76 -3.11
N PRO A 226 4.09 -1.74 -3.90
CA PRO A 226 5.46 -1.28 -3.94
C PRO A 226 5.82 -0.56 -2.63
N ALA A 227 7.11 -0.55 -2.29
CA ALA A 227 7.63 0.07 -1.07
C ALA A 227 7.10 1.50 -0.87
N GLY A 228 6.61 1.79 0.33
CA GLY A 228 5.99 3.06 0.70
C GLY A 228 4.50 3.18 0.35
N LYS A 229 3.86 2.07 -0.04
CA LYS A 229 2.40 1.95 -0.30
C LYS A 229 1.84 0.64 0.26
N GLU A 230 2.50 0.12 1.30
CA GLU A 230 2.08 -1.09 2.03
C GLU A 230 0.86 -0.79 2.92
#